data_bea9b6236bcea8b66ec946c7a54e72f3
#
_entry.id   bea9b6236bcea8b66ec946c7a54e72f3
#
_cell.length_a   1.000
_cell.length_b   1.000
_cell.length_c   1.000
_cell.angle_alpha   90.00
_cell.angle_beta   90.00
_cell.angle_gamma   90.00
#
_symmetry.space_group_name_H-M   'P 1'
#
loop_
_entity.id
_entity.type
_entity.pdbx_description
1 polymer ?
#
loop_
_entity_poly.entity_id
_entity_poly.type
_entity_poly.pdbx_seq_one_letter_code
_entity_poly.pdbx_strand_id
1 'polypeptide(L)'
;MSTNDKNQNLTNLASPKIGTKIIEVSDDFFGKASRMIDDKDPVFIEDKYDEHGKWMDGWESKRRRDGGNDWAIIELGSPGIISEVDIDTSFFIWYFPPFASIEGLYSDQKPSENSDWIKILSKSSLKGDASNKFKVQTKTKVNYIRLQIYPDGGVARFRLFGEVKLNWDLYNNNKNNLI
;
A
#
# COMPACT_ATOMS: atom_id res chain seq x y z
N MET A 1 8.28 -1.21 -33.24
CA MET A 1 9.39 -0.56 -32.53
C MET A 1 9.08 -0.52 -31.05
N SER A 2 9.98 -0.98 -30.27
CA SER A 2 9.84 -1.42 -28.90
C SER A 2 9.41 -0.33 -27.92
N THR A 3 8.23 -0.46 -27.38
CA THR A 3 7.73 0.31 -26.25
C THR A 3 8.02 -0.38 -24.89
N ASN A 4 9.00 -1.30 -24.86
CA ASN A 4 9.17 -2.24 -23.75
C ASN A 4 10.21 -1.89 -22.70
N ASP A 5 10.94 -0.76 -22.81
CA ASP A 5 12.09 -0.53 -21.94
C ASP A 5 11.87 0.39 -20.74
N LYS A 6 10.64 0.93 -20.54
CA LYS A 6 10.40 1.87 -19.43
C LYS A 6 10.04 1.20 -18.10
N ASN A 7 9.73 -0.09 -18.09
CA ASN A 7 9.27 -0.77 -16.87
C ASN A 7 10.36 -1.57 -16.13
N GLN A 8 11.58 -1.63 -16.64
CA GLN A 8 12.62 -2.51 -16.10
C GLN A 8 13.31 -2.00 -14.82
N ASN A 9 13.08 -0.74 -14.43
CA ASN A 9 13.79 -0.11 -13.30
C ASN A 9 12.89 0.36 -12.16
N LEU A 10 11.62 -0.06 -12.13
CA LEU A 10 10.72 0.32 -11.05
C LEU A 10 10.90 -0.60 -9.85
N THR A 11 11.02 0.02 -8.68
CA THR A 11 11.10 -0.68 -7.39
C THR A 11 9.70 -0.74 -6.78
N ASN A 12 9.35 -1.86 -6.15
CA ASN A 12 8.17 -1.90 -5.29
C ASN A 12 8.49 -1.19 -3.97
N LEU A 13 8.05 0.07 -3.87
CA LEU A 13 8.28 0.90 -2.68
C LEU A 13 7.51 0.40 -1.44
N ALA A 14 6.51 -0.47 -1.63
CA ALA A 14 5.78 -1.10 -0.53
C ALA A 14 6.50 -2.32 0.06
N SER A 15 7.65 -2.73 -0.48
CA SER A 15 8.36 -3.92 -0.01
C SER A 15 8.96 -3.75 1.38
N PRO A 16 8.73 -4.72 2.29
CA PRO A 16 9.42 -4.74 3.60
C PRO A 16 10.94 -4.89 3.48
N LYS A 17 11.44 -5.41 2.36
CA LYS A 17 12.88 -5.56 2.13
C LYS A 17 13.63 -4.24 2.10
N ILE A 18 12.98 -3.15 1.72
CA ILE A 18 13.57 -1.81 1.77
C ILE A 18 13.22 -1.05 3.04
N GLY A 19 12.54 -1.69 4.00
CA GLY A 19 12.17 -1.09 5.27
C GLY A 19 10.76 -0.53 5.36
N THR A 20 9.92 -0.76 4.36
CA THR A 20 8.51 -0.32 4.39
C THR A 20 7.72 -1.08 5.44
N LYS A 21 6.87 -0.39 6.17
CA LYS A 21 6.05 -0.96 7.24
C LYS A 21 4.71 -0.26 7.38
N ILE A 22 3.72 -1.00 7.88
CA ILE A 22 2.44 -0.43 8.30
C ILE A 22 2.64 0.26 9.64
N ILE A 23 2.24 1.52 9.76
CA ILE A 23 2.38 2.28 11.02
C ILE A 23 1.07 2.52 11.73
N GLU A 24 -0.04 2.51 11.00
CA GLU A 24 -1.37 2.69 11.58
C GLU A 24 -2.42 2.07 10.67
N VAL A 25 -3.47 1.52 11.25
CA VAL A 25 -4.58 0.90 10.53
C VAL A 25 -5.88 1.13 11.29
N SER A 26 -6.96 1.41 10.57
CA SER A 26 -8.27 1.62 11.18
C SER A 26 -8.88 0.35 11.78
N ASP A 27 -8.76 -0.76 11.07
CA ASP A 27 -9.23 -2.08 11.50
C ASP A 27 -8.51 -3.17 10.70
N ASP A 28 -7.99 -4.18 11.39
CA ASP A 28 -7.40 -5.37 10.77
C ASP A 28 -7.75 -6.65 11.55
N PHE A 29 -8.96 -6.68 12.08
CA PHE A 29 -9.44 -7.75 12.96
C PHE A 29 -9.33 -9.13 12.34
N PHE A 30 -9.72 -9.32 11.08
CA PHE A 30 -9.69 -10.62 10.42
C PHE A 30 -8.35 -10.96 9.78
N GLY A 31 -7.58 -9.96 9.36
CA GLY A 31 -6.28 -10.17 8.76
C GLY A 31 -5.39 -8.96 8.93
N LYS A 32 -4.20 -9.15 9.48
CA LYS A 32 -3.27 -8.04 9.76
C LYS A 32 -2.89 -7.29 8.49
N ALA A 33 -2.89 -5.96 8.56
CA ALA A 33 -2.55 -5.10 7.43
C ALA A 33 -1.14 -5.37 6.89
N SER A 34 -0.20 -5.77 7.74
CA SER A 34 1.18 -6.09 7.32
C SER A 34 1.27 -7.23 6.29
N ARG A 35 0.26 -8.11 6.21
CA ARG A 35 0.25 -9.19 5.22
C ARG A 35 0.16 -8.67 3.79
N MET A 36 -0.54 -7.55 3.57
CA MET A 36 -0.74 -7.04 2.21
C MET A 36 0.53 -6.49 1.55
N ILE A 37 1.57 -6.21 2.32
CA ILE A 37 2.86 -5.77 1.78
C ILE A 37 3.90 -6.89 1.70
N ASP A 38 3.56 -8.13 2.06
CA ASP A 38 4.44 -9.28 1.89
C ASP A 38 4.88 -9.39 0.42
N ASP A 39 6.16 -9.66 0.19
CA ASP A 39 6.71 -9.78 -1.17
C ASP A 39 6.26 -11.06 -1.89
N LYS A 40 5.85 -12.08 -1.14
CA LYS A 40 5.37 -13.34 -1.71
C LYS A 40 3.98 -13.16 -2.33
N ASP A 41 3.71 -13.94 -3.37
CA ASP A 41 2.37 -14.00 -3.93
C ASP A 41 1.37 -14.52 -2.89
N PRO A 42 0.12 -14.03 -2.92
CA PRO A 42 -0.88 -14.51 -1.97
C PRO A 42 -1.23 -15.97 -2.23
N VAL A 43 -1.54 -16.68 -1.15
CA VAL A 43 -1.96 -18.09 -1.20
C VAL A 43 -3.33 -18.26 -0.57
N PHE A 44 -4.05 -19.28 -1.03
CA PHE A 44 -5.31 -19.72 -0.44
C PHE A 44 -5.12 -21.09 0.20
N ILE A 45 -5.47 -21.20 1.49
CA ILE A 45 -5.39 -22.45 2.24
C ILE A 45 -6.80 -22.79 2.70
N GLU A 46 -7.43 -23.76 2.04
CA GLU A 46 -8.87 -24.09 2.17
C GLU A 46 -9.29 -24.36 3.62
N ASP A 47 -8.51 -25.16 4.33
CA ASP A 47 -8.89 -25.65 5.67
C ASP A 47 -8.23 -24.87 6.81
N LYS A 48 -7.67 -23.71 6.53
CA LYS A 48 -7.01 -22.89 7.57
C LYS A 48 -7.98 -21.90 8.18
N TYR A 49 -8.10 -21.97 9.50
CA TYR A 49 -8.89 -21.07 10.32
C TYR A 49 -8.05 -20.56 11.49
N ASP A 50 -8.36 -19.37 11.95
CA ASP A 50 -7.82 -18.84 13.19
C ASP A 50 -8.96 -18.51 14.17
N GLU A 51 -8.67 -17.86 15.29
CA GLU A 51 -9.66 -17.52 16.31
C GLU A 51 -10.78 -16.58 15.82
N HIS A 52 -10.56 -15.90 14.69
CA HIS A 52 -11.53 -14.95 14.12
C HIS A 52 -12.30 -15.50 12.91
N GLY A 53 -11.99 -16.72 12.47
CA GLY A 53 -12.70 -17.38 11.37
C GLY A 53 -11.76 -17.87 10.26
N LYS A 54 -12.22 -17.86 9.01
CA LYS A 54 -11.43 -18.31 7.86
C LYS A 54 -10.20 -17.44 7.68
N TRP A 55 -9.02 -18.08 7.66
CA TRP A 55 -7.77 -17.37 7.41
C TRP A 55 -7.65 -16.99 5.92
N MET A 56 -7.36 -15.73 5.66
CA MET A 56 -7.08 -15.20 4.34
C MET A 56 -5.70 -14.53 4.32
N ASP A 57 -5.00 -14.64 3.22
CA ASP A 57 -3.65 -14.10 3.08
C ASP A 57 -3.67 -12.65 2.61
N GLY A 58 -3.96 -11.76 3.55
CA GLY A 58 -3.99 -10.33 3.28
C GLY A 58 -4.53 -9.54 4.47
N TRP A 59 -4.68 -8.25 4.23
CA TRP A 59 -5.40 -7.36 5.14
C TRP A 59 -6.90 -7.58 4.98
N GLU A 60 -7.58 -7.80 6.11
CA GLU A 60 -9.04 -7.97 6.10
C GLU A 60 -9.65 -7.28 7.31
N SER A 61 -10.49 -6.30 7.06
CA SER A 61 -11.19 -5.52 8.09
C SER A 61 -12.57 -6.09 8.36
N LYS A 62 -13.14 -5.73 9.53
CA LYS A 62 -14.52 -6.04 9.86
C LYS A 62 -15.49 -5.23 9.01
N ARG A 63 -16.69 -5.79 8.80
CA ARG A 63 -17.76 -5.06 8.13
C ARG A 63 -18.17 -3.83 8.94
N ARG A 64 -18.13 -2.68 8.28
CA ARG A 64 -18.57 -1.41 8.88
C ARG A 64 -20.03 -1.13 8.60
N ARG A 65 -20.68 -0.54 9.58
CA ARG A 65 -22.09 -0.12 9.48
C ARG A 65 -22.28 1.35 9.85
N ASP A 66 -21.21 2.09 10.04
CA ASP A 66 -21.21 3.47 10.52
C ASP A 66 -21.11 4.52 9.39
N GLY A 67 -21.10 4.07 8.14
CA GLY A 67 -20.93 4.97 6.97
C GLY A 67 -19.50 5.42 6.70
N GLY A 68 -18.55 4.99 7.53
CA GLY A 68 -17.12 5.29 7.34
C GLY A 68 -16.44 4.35 6.36
N ASN A 69 -15.12 4.43 6.31
CA ASN A 69 -14.28 3.55 5.50
C ASN A 69 -13.01 3.17 6.27
N ASP A 70 -12.41 2.06 5.87
CA ASP A 70 -11.15 1.60 6.46
C ASP A 70 -9.94 2.14 5.70
N TRP A 71 -8.83 2.23 6.41
CA TRP A 71 -7.59 2.81 5.87
C TRP A 71 -6.37 2.24 6.58
N ALA A 72 -5.23 2.31 5.90
CA ALA A 72 -3.93 1.96 6.45
C ALA A 72 -2.92 3.04 6.06
N ILE A 73 -2.07 3.43 7.01
CA ILE A 73 -0.96 4.35 6.77
C ILE A 73 0.34 3.54 6.75
N ILE A 74 1.11 3.75 5.70
CA ILE A 74 2.30 3.00 5.37
C ILE A 74 3.49 3.96 5.34
N GLU A 75 4.53 3.66 6.10
CA GLU A 75 5.81 4.36 6.03
C GLU A 75 6.72 3.65 5.04
N LEU A 76 7.09 4.33 3.96
CA LEU A 76 8.01 3.78 2.98
C LEU A 76 9.43 3.75 3.54
N GLY A 77 10.14 2.66 3.29
CA GLY A 77 11.54 2.53 3.69
C GLY A 77 12.47 3.45 2.94
N SER A 78 12.08 3.87 1.73
CA SER A 78 12.76 4.88 0.94
C SER A 78 11.74 5.80 0.30
N PRO A 79 11.98 7.12 0.27
CA PRO A 79 11.09 8.01 -0.46
C PRO A 79 11.16 7.74 -1.97
N GLY A 80 10.09 8.03 -2.66
CA GLY A 80 10.06 7.82 -4.11
C GLY A 80 8.89 8.49 -4.81
N ILE A 81 8.90 8.38 -6.12
CA ILE A 81 7.82 8.83 -7.01
C ILE A 81 7.12 7.60 -7.58
N ILE A 82 5.83 7.48 -7.31
CA ILE A 82 5.02 6.32 -7.68
C ILE A 82 4.50 6.50 -9.10
N SER A 83 4.61 5.45 -9.92
CA SER A 83 4.15 5.42 -11.31
C SER A 83 3.03 4.43 -11.55
N GLU A 84 2.98 3.34 -10.80
CA GLU A 84 1.97 2.28 -10.94
C GLU A 84 1.65 1.67 -9.59
N VAL A 85 0.40 1.34 -9.38
CA VAL A 85 -0.04 0.67 -8.16
C VAL A 85 -0.79 -0.61 -8.51
N ASP A 86 -0.72 -1.59 -7.63
CA ASP A 86 -1.51 -2.81 -7.71
C ASP A 86 -2.23 -3.01 -6.38
N ILE A 87 -3.55 -2.99 -6.43
CA ILE A 87 -4.41 -3.33 -5.30
C ILE A 87 -4.99 -4.71 -5.61
N ASP A 88 -4.34 -5.72 -5.10
CA ASP A 88 -4.61 -7.12 -5.41
C ASP A 88 -5.62 -7.69 -4.42
N THR A 89 -6.75 -8.13 -4.94
CA THR A 89 -7.85 -8.74 -4.17
C THR A 89 -7.91 -10.26 -4.36
N SER A 90 -6.83 -10.90 -4.81
CA SER A 90 -6.78 -12.36 -5.04
C SER A 90 -7.37 -13.13 -3.87
N PHE A 91 -8.25 -14.09 -4.19
CA PHE A 91 -8.99 -14.96 -3.27
C PHE A 91 -10.11 -14.28 -2.47
N PHE A 92 -10.20 -12.94 -2.47
CA PHE A 92 -11.35 -12.23 -1.91
C PHE A 92 -12.44 -12.11 -2.99
N ILE A 93 -13.29 -13.13 -3.07
CA ILE A 93 -14.31 -13.26 -4.12
C ILE A 93 -15.55 -12.42 -3.77
N TRP A 94 -15.97 -12.44 -2.51
CA TRP A 94 -17.18 -11.75 -2.05
C TRP A 94 -16.86 -10.56 -1.14
N TYR A 95 -15.83 -10.66 -0.31
CA TYR A 95 -15.48 -9.66 0.68
C TYR A 95 -14.24 -8.88 0.26
N PHE A 96 -14.34 -8.21 -0.87
CA PHE A 96 -13.34 -7.26 -1.34
C PHE A 96 -13.92 -5.84 -1.29
N PRO A 97 -13.10 -4.80 -1.10
CA PRO A 97 -13.61 -3.45 -1.13
C PRO A 97 -14.01 -3.07 -2.57
N PRO A 98 -15.27 -2.60 -2.78
CA PRO A 98 -15.68 -2.20 -4.13
C PRO A 98 -14.93 -0.99 -4.67
N PHE A 99 -14.34 -0.16 -3.78
CA PHE A 99 -13.56 1.02 -4.18
C PHE A 99 -12.34 1.20 -3.28
N ALA A 100 -11.31 1.83 -3.82
CA ALA A 100 -10.13 2.25 -3.07
C ALA A 100 -9.60 3.58 -3.60
N SER A 101 -8.85 4.28 -2.77
CA SER A 101 -8.10 5.48 -3.12
C SER A 101 -6.74 5.46 -2.44
N ILE A 102 -5.80 6.23 -2.96
CA ILE A 102 -4.45 6.32 -2.41
C ILE A 102 -4.04 7.78 -2.32
N GLU A 103 -3.47 8.13 -1.18
CA GLU A 103 -2.92 9.44 -0.91
C GLU A 103 -1.47 9.28 -0.46
N GLY A 104 -0.67 10.30 -0.68
CA GLY A 104 0.72 10.32 -0.30
C GLY A 104 1.10 11.60 0.42
N LEU A 105 2.23 11.55 1.10
CA LEU A 105 2.79 12.67 1.84
C LEU A 105 4.31 12.54 1.90
N TYR A 106 4.99 13.67 1.79
CA TYR A 106 6.41 13.74 2.12
C TYR A 106 6.56 14.54 3.41
N SER A 107 7.04 13.88 4.46
CA SER A 107 7.17 14.47 5.77
C SER A 107 8.32 13.83 6.54
N ASP A 108 8.99 14.58 7.38
CA ASP A 108 9.97 14.08 8.34
C ASP A 108 9.33 13.66 9.67
N GLN A 109 8.03 13.86 9.81
CA GLN A 109 7.26 13.51 11.01
C GLN A 109 6.15 12.53 10.65
N LYS A 110 5.80 11.66 11.60
CA LYS A 110 4.68 10.74 11.46
C LYS A 110 3.39 11.51 11.14
N PRO A 111 2.69 11.19 10.04
CA PRO A 111 1.47 11.88 9.67
C PRO A 111 0.30 11.50 10.56
N SER A 112 -0.70 12.37 10.57
CA SER A 112 -2.01 12.13 11.14
C SER A 112 -3.08 12.16 10.05
N GLU A 113 -4.31 11.87 10.45
CA GLU A 113 -5.48 11.96 9.57
C GLU A 113 -5.61 13.35 8.92
N ASN A 114 -5.23 14.41 9.64
CA ASN A 114 -5.35 15.80 9.21
C ASN A 114 -4.11 16.37 8.53
N SER A 115 -3.12 15.54 8.20
CA SER A 115 -1.94 15.96 7.45
C SER A 115 -2.31 16.38 6.02
N ASP A 116 -1.42 17.12 5.36
CA ASP A 116 -1.64 17.64 4.00
C ASP A 116 -1.44 16.53 2.94
N TRP A 117 -2.29 15.52 2.99
CA TRP A 117 -2.26 14.40 2.05
C TRP A 117 -2.51 14.87 0.61
N ILE A 118 -1.70 14.38 -0.30
CA ILE A 118 -1.89 14.60 -1.74
C ILE A 118 -2.51 13.38 -2.41
N LYS A 119 -3.37 13.60 -3.37
CA LYS A 119 -4.01 12.51 -4.11
C LYS A 119 -3.03 11.85 -5.07
N ILE A 120 -2.88 10.52 -4.94
CA ILE A 120 -2.14 9.68 -5.88
C ILE A 120 -3.10 8.94 -6.80
N LEU A 121 -4.12 8.29 -6.24
CA LEU A 121 -5.17 7.61 -6.98
C LEU A 121 -6.53 8.05 -6.43
N SER A 122 -7.37 8.62 -7.30
CA SER A 122 -8.77 8.93 -6.96
C SER A 122 -9.53 7.66 -6.63
N LYS A 123 -10.62 7.79 -5.89
CA LYS A 123 -11.52 6.67 -5.60
C LYS A 123 -11.87 5.92 -6.88
N SER A 124 -11.41 4.70 -6.97
CA SER A 124 -11.49 3.85 -8.16
C SER A 124 -12.15 2.53 -7.82
N SER A 125 -12.94 1.98 -8.74
CA SER A 125 -13.60 0.69 -8.54
C SER A 125 -12.60 -0.45 -8.62
N LEU A 126 -12.78 -1.45 -7.77
CA LEU A 126 -11.99 -2.67 -7.75
C LEU A 126 -12.85 -3.86 -8.19
N LYS A 127 -12.16 -4.88 -8.74
CA LYS A 127 -12.74 -6.19 -8.99
C LYS A 127 -12.29 -7.14 -7.87
N GLY A 128 -13.16 -8.06 -7.49
CA GLY A 128 -12.80 -9.13 -6.58
C GLY A 128 -11.96 -10.20 -7.27
N ASP A 129 -11.16 -10.92 -6.50
CA ASP A 129 -10.29 -12.00 -6.96
C ASP A 129 -9.48 -11.60 -8.20
N ALA A 130 -8.82 -10.45 -8.13
CA ALA A 130 -8.11 -9.88 -9.27
C ALA A 130 -6.97 -8.96 -8.83
N SER A 131 -5.96 -8.86 -9.68
CA SER A 131 -4.97 -7.78 -9.62
C SER A 131 -5.60 -6.52 -10.23
N ASN A 132 -5.69 -5.46 -9.47
CA ASN A 132 -6.23 -4.18 -9.92
C ASN A 132 -5.08 -3.18 -10.09
N LYS A 133 -4.60 -3.03 -11.32
CA LYS A 133 -3.47 -2.17 -11.65
C LYS A 133 -3.92 -0.82 -12.16
N PHE A 134 -3.28 0.23 -11.65
CA PHE A 134 -3.56 1.60 -12.04
C PHE A 134 -2.24 2.32 -12.32
N LYS A 135 -2.17 3.00 -13.46
CA LYS A 135 -1.10 3.96 -13.72
C LYS A 135 -1.44 5.28 -13.05
N VAL A 136 -0.47 5.88 -12.38
CA VAL A 136 -0.64 7.15 -11.70
C VAL A 136 0.34 8.17 -12.28
N GLN A 137 -0.06 9.44 -12.26
CA GLN A 137 0.71 10.52 -12.90
C GLN A 137 1.27 11.53 -11.91
N THR A 138 1.38 11.13 -10.64
CA THR A 138 2.02 11.99 -9.66
C THR A 138 3.50 12.15 -9.97
N LYS A 139 4.03 13.35 -9.77
CA LYS A 139 5.46 13.65 -9.87
C LYS A 139 6.06 14.03 -8.51
N THR A 140 5.26 13.97 -7.48
CA THR A 140 5.65 14.36 -6.13
C THR A 140 6.31 13.19 -5.41
N LYS A 141 7.47 13.46 -4.81
CA LYS A 141 8.15 12.53 -3.91
C LYS A 141 7.32 12.34 -2.65
N VAL A 142 7.15 11.08 -2.23
CA VAL A 142 6.42 10.70 -1.02
C VAL A 142 7.24 9.71 -0.19
N ASN A 143 7.04 9.71 1.12
CA ASN A 143 7.58 8.71 2.03
C ASN A 143 6.52 8.11 2.96
N TYR A 144 5.28 8.59 2.89
CA TYR A 144 4.10 8.01 3.54
C TYR A 144 3.00 7.83 2.52
N ILE A 145 2.26 6.74 2.68
CA ILE A 145 1.12 6.39 1.85
C ILE A 145 -0.07 6.10 2.75
N ARG A 146 -1.25 6.57 2.36
CA ARG A 146 -2.51 6.14 2.96
C ARG A 146 -3.33 5.42 1.91
N LEU A 147 -3.58 4.12 2.13
CA LEU A 147 -4.52 3.35 1.35
C LEU A 147 -5.88 3.42 2.04
N GLN A 148 -6.88 3.87 1.32
CA GLN A 148 -8.26 3.88 1.78
C GLN A 148 -9.08 2.88 0.99
N ILE A 149 -9.86 2.05 1.68
CA ILE A 149 -10.81 1.10 1.08
C ILE A 149 -12.22 1.49 1.49
N TYR A 150 -13.18 1.25 0.61
CA TYR A 150 -14.56 1.73 0.81
C TYR A 150 -15.57 0.61 0.59
N PRO A 151 -16.39 0.28 1.60
CA PRO A 151 -16.26 0.72 3.00
C PRO A 151 -15.26 -0.09 3.80
N ASP A 152 -15.11 -1.37 3.48
CA ASP A 152 -14.34 -2.38 4.18
C ASP A 152 -13.99 -3.52 3.21
N GLY A 153 -13.32 -4.55 3.70
CA GLY A 153 -13.05 -5.76 2.91
C GLY A 153 -11.63 -6.25 3.05
N GLY A 154 -11.23 -7.10 2.10
CA GLY A 154 -9.91 -7.72 2.07
C GLY A 154 -9.06 -7.27 0.89
N VAL A 155 -7.78 -7.04 1.16
CA VAL A 155 -6.74 -6.73 0.18
C VAL A 155 -5.62 -7.74 0.37
N ALA A 156 -5.42 -8.62 -0.61
CA ALA A 156 -4.40 -9.66 -0.52
C ALA A 156 -2.98 -9.07 -0.57
N ARG A 157 -2.73 -8.18 -1.54
CA ARG A 157 -1.43 -7.50 -1.69
C ARG A 157 -1.62 -6.07 -2.15
N PHE A 158 -0.66 -5.24 -1.74
CA PHE A 158 -0.57 -3.84 -2.13
C PHE A 158 0.83 -3.56 -2.62
N ARG A 159 0.97 -3.12 -3.87
CA ARG A 159 2.25 -2.86 -4.51
C ARG A 159 2.30 -1.42 -5.02
N LEU A 160 3.44 -0.78 -4.82
CA LEU A 160 3.68 0.62 -5.22
C LEU A 160 4.95 0.67 -6.06
N PHE A 161 4.81 0.63 -7.38
CA PHE A 161 5.96 0.65 -8.28
C PHE A 161 6.35 2.08 -8.59
N GLY A 162 7.62 2.39 -8.36
CA GLY A 162 8.11 3.74 -8.57
C GLY A 162 9.62 3.83 -8.56
N GLU A 163 10.09 5.05 -8.65
CA GLU A 163 11.50 5.39 -8.63
C GLU A 163 11.90 5.86 -7.24
N VAL A 164 12.93 5.23 -6.66
CA VAL A 164 13.50 5.64 -5.36
C VAL A 164 14.14 7.01 -5.51
N LYS A 165 13.83 7.93 -4.60
CA LYS A 165 14.38 9.29 -4.54
C LYS A 165 15.03 9.53 -3.18
N LEU A 166 16.29 9.18 -3.05
CA LEU A 166 17.05 9.38 -1.82
C LEU A 166 17.24 10.87 -1.55
N ASN A 167 17.24 11.24 -0.27
CA ASN A 167 17.61 12.58 0.15
C ASN A 167 19.15 12.68 0.25
N TRP A 168 19.79 13.08 -0.84
CA TRP A 168 21.25 13.20 -0.91
C TRP A 168 21.83 14.19 0.09
N ASP A 169 21.06 15.20 0.49
CA ASP A 169 21.51 16.21 1.47
C ASP A 169 21.73 15.59 2.85
N LEU A 170 20.81 14.72 3.29
CA LEU A 170 20.97 13.96 4.54
C LEU A 170 22.15 12.99 4.47
N TYR A 171 22.35 12.35 3.33
CA TYR A 171 23.47 11.43 3.11
C TYR A 171 24.81 12.17 3.17
N ASN A 172 24.93 13.32 2.54
CA ASN A 172 26.14 14.13 2.54
C ASN A 172 26.45 14.70 3.94
N ASN A 173 25.43 15.13 4.69
CA ASN A 173 25.60 15.61 6.06
C ASN A 173 26.12 14.50 7.00
N ASN A 174 25.65 13.28 6.85
CA ASN A 174 26.12 12.13 7.62
C ASN A 174 27.56 11.76 7.31
N LYS A 175 28.00 11.91 6.05
CA LYS A 175 29.41 11.71 5.67
C LYS A 175 30.32 12.76 6.31
N ASN A 176 29.87 14.00 6.40
CA ASN A 176 30.65 15.08 6.98
C ASN A 176 30.80 14.96 8.53
N ASN A 177 29.90 14.21 9.16
CA ASN A 177 29.94 13.96 10.61
C ASN A 177 30.76 12.71 10.99
N LEU A 178 31.31 11.99 10.03
CA LEU A 178 32.10 10.80 10.25
C LEU A 178 33.63 11.02 10.14
N ILE A 179 34.03 12.28 10.03
CA ILE A 179 35.44 12.66 9.99
C ILE A 179 35.89 13.12 11.38
#